data_1f04bdfd56c40b3b416d4b1662c7886c
#
_entry.id   1f04bdfd56c40b3b416d4b1662c7886c
#
_cell.length_a   1.000
_cell.length_b   1.000
_cell.length_c   1.000
_cell.angle_alpha   90.00
_cell.angle_beta   90.00
_cell.angle_gamma   90.00
#
_symmetry.space_group_name_H-M   'P 1'
#
loop_
_entity.id
_entity.type
_entity.pdbx_description
1 polymer ?
#
loop_
_entity_poly.entity_id
_entity_poly.type
_entity_poly.pdbx_seq_one_letter_code
_entity_poly.pdbx_strand_id
1 'polypeptide(L)'
;MVRAALGPSRGQIGRGPSPFAAYVPALTVVIASLLAALPIVSTSGWYPDFGYLVFISWRLLRADPWPAWWAAPLGFVNDLFTGYPIGFSIALWSATMLALDLIDRRTMWRDYWIEWVLAAVLITIDEWLQWRVAKIVDAAPPFTRMVPALVISICVFPAFAWIISRIDAWRLGR
;
A
#
# COMPACT_ATOMS: atom_id res chain seq x y z
N MET A 1 -11.50 17.37 -55.96
CA MET A 1 -11.10 16.20 -55.16
C MET A 1 -9.69 16.45 -54.66
N VAL A 2 -9.56 16.97 -53.44
CA VAL A 2 -8.25 17.21 -52.81
C VAL A 2 -8.13 16.14 -51.69
N ARG A 3 -7.29 15.11 -51.93
CA ARG A 3 -6.86 14.17 -50.90
C ARG A 3 -5.87 14.90 -50.00
N ALA A 4 -6.32 15.34 -48.86
CA ALA A 4 -5.42 15.76 -47.78
C ALA A 4 -4.60 14.52 -47.36
N ALA A 5 -3.31 14.53 -47.69
CA ALA A 5 -2.35 13.57 -47.20
C ALA A 5 -2.21 13.77 -45.69
N LEU A 6 -2.84 12.87 -44.91
CA LEU A 6 -2.54 12.73 -43.51
C LEU A 6 -1.11 12.19 -43.41
N GLY A 7 -0.16 13.09 -43.20
CA GLY A 7 1.19 12.73 -42.84
C GLY A 7 1.18 11.85 -41.59
N PRO A 8 2.04 10.83 -41.48
CA PRO A 8 2.15 10.05 -40.29
C PRO A 8 2.47 11.00 -39.12
N SER A 9 1.56 11.08 -38.15
CA SER A 9 1.85 11.74 -36.92
C SER A 9 3.12 11.05 -36.35
N ARG A 10 4.23 11.80 -36.31
CA ARG A 10 5.42 11.39 -35.59
C ARG A 10 4.96 11.21 -34.15
N GLY A 11 4.58 9.96 -33.80
CA GLY A 11 4.39 9.56 -32.42
C GLY A 11 5.65 10.01 -31.69
N GLN A 12 5.50 10.89 -30.73
CA GLN A 12 6.53 11.11 -29.75
C GLN A 12 6.83 9.72 -29.18
N ILE A 13 8.00 9.20 -29.55
CA ILE A 13 8.59 8.05 -28.85
C ILE A 13 8.90 8.61 -27.47
N GLY A 14 7.88 8.58 -26.60
CA GLY A 14 8.02 8.94 -25.20
C GLY A 14 9.15 8.07 -24.67
N ARG A 15 10.14 8.67 -24.04
CA ARG A 15 11.11 7.95 -23.25
C ARG A 15 10.29 7.02 -22.34
N GLY A 16 10.42 5.70 -22.54
CA GLY A 16 9.77 4.74 -21.68
C GLY A 16 10.07 5.06 -20.21
N PRO A 17 9.26 4.62 -19.27
CA PRO A 17 9.47 4.90 -17.86
C PRO A 17 10.92 4.59 -17.51
N SER A 18 11.56 5.48 -16.75
CA SER A 18 12.96 5.30 -16.36
C SER A 18 13.12 3.94 -15.65
N PRO A 19 14.27 3.25 -15.77
CA PRO A 19 14.46 1.96 -15.09
C PRO A 19 14.22 2.05 -13.57
N PHE A 20 14.42 3.23 -13.00
CA PHE A 20 14.12 3.51 -11.59
C PHE A 20 12.61 3.58 -11.27
N ALA A 21 11.76 3.86 -12.25
CA ALA A 21 10.31 3.96 -12.05
C ALA A 21 9.69 2.66 -11.50
N ALA A 22 10.29 1.50 -11.80
CA ALA A 22 9.84 0.21 -11.29
C ALA A 22 10.09 0.04 -9.77
N TYR A 23 11.10 0.71 -9.22
CA TYR A 23 11.46 0.61 -7.80
C TYR A 23 10.78 1.66 -6.92
N VAL A 24 10.22 2.71 -7.50
CA VAL A 24 9.55 3.80 -6.75
C VAL A 24 8.48 3.28 -5.79
N PRO A 25 7.58 2.34 -6.18
CA PRO A 25 6.59 1.81 -5.25
C PRO A 25 7.23 1.13 -4.04
N ALA A 26 8.22 0.24 -4.25
CA ALA A 26 8.90 -0.44 -3.17
C ALA A 26 9.64 0.53 -2.24
N LEU A 27 10.33 1.51 -2.82
CA LEU A 27 11.07 2.52 -2.07
C LEU A 27 10.14 3.36 -1.18
N THR A 28 8.97 3.76 -1.70
CA THR A 28 8.00 4.53 -0.91
C THR A 28 7.40 3.72 0.24
N VAL A 29 7.19 2.41 0.07
CA VAL A 29 6.76 1.51 1.15
C VAL A 29 7.83 1.41 2.22
N VAL A 30 9.10 1.21 1.84
CA VAL A 30 10.23 1.16 2.79
C VAL A 30 10.35 2.46 3.57
N ILE A 31 10.27 3.61 2.90
CA ILE A 31 10.30 4.93 3.56
C ILE A 31 9.12 5.07 4.54
N ALA A 32 7.92 4.62 4.16
CA ALA A 32 6.75 4.68 5.02
C ALA A 32 6.91 3.74 6.24
N SER A 33 7.47 2.54 6.06
CA SER A 33 7.78 1.63 7.18
C SER A 33 8.80 2.22 8.15
N LEU A 34 9.77 3.00 7.66
CA LEU A 34 10.73 3.72 8.52
C LEU A 34 10.06 4.73 9.46
N LEU A 35 8.89 5.26 9.12
CA LEU A 35 8.15 6.16 10.01
C LEU A 35 7.73 5.46 11.31
N ALA A 36 7.53 4.15 11.30
CA ALA A 36 7.23 3.38 12.51
C ALA A 36 8.37 3.39 13.53
N ALA A 37 9.61 3.54 13.07
CA ALA A 37 10.79 3.63 13.95
C ALA A 37 10.92 4.98 14.66
N LEU A 38 10.10 6.00 14.30
CA LEU A 38 10.15 7.28 14.98
C LEU A 38 9.61 7.15 16.42
N PRO A 39 10.31 7.72 17.44
CA PRO A 39 9.92 7.57 18.86
C PRO A 39 8.48 8.01 19.15
N ILE A 40 7.98 9.01 18.45
CA ILE A 40 6.62 9.54 18.62
C ILE A 40 5.59 8.49 18.18
N VAL A 41 5.89 7.73 17.14
CA VAL A 41 5.02 6.67 16.60
C VAL A 41 5.07 5.44 17.49
N SER A 42 6.27 4.94 17.80
CA SER A 42 6.46 3.70 18.53
C SER A 42 5.94 3.72 19.98
N THR A 43 5.92 4.90 20.62
CA THR A 43 5.51 5.01 22.06
C THR A 43 4.05 5.29 22.26
N SER A 44 3.36 5.91 21.29
CA SER A 44 1.97 6.36 21.48
C SER A 44 0.93 5.27 21.23
N GLY A 45 1.22 4.32 20.31
CA GLY A 45 0.27 3.27 19.90
C GLY A 45 -1.00 3.79 19.21
N TRP A 46 -1.00 5.04 18.76
CA TRP A 46 -2.15 5.71 18.14
C TRP A 46 -1.97 5.89 16.63
N TYR A 47 -0.81 5.55 16.12
CA TYR A 47 -0.46 5.81 14.73
C TYR A 47 -0.72 4.59 13.85
N PRO A 48 -1.18 4.85 12.60
CA PRO A 48 -1.38 3.82 11.58
C PRO A 48 -0.07 3.11 11.22
N ASP A 49 -0.16 1.87 10.75
CA ASP A 49 0.94 1.25 9.99
C ASP A 49 1.06 1.94 8.61
N PHE A 50 1.94 2.94 8.56
CA PHE A 50 2.18 3.71 7.34
C PHE A 50 2.73 2.84 6.21
N GLY A 51 3.55 1.82 6.52
CA GLY A 51 4.08 0.88 5.54
C GLY A 51 2.95 0.13 4.85
N TYR A 52 2.02 -0.41 5.64
CA TYR A 52 0.86 -1.11 5.12
C TYR A 52 -0.09 -0.20 4.34
N LEU A 53 -0.35 1.02 4.82
CA LEU A 53 -1.19 1.99 4.11
C LEU A 53 -0.64 2.33 2.72
N VAL A 54 0.65 2.58 2.60
CA VAL A 54 1.30 2.84 1.31
C VAL A 54 1.28 1.59 0.43
N PHE A 55 1.54 0.42 1.00
CA PHE A 55 1.52 -0.86 0.29
C PHE A 55 0.16 -1.13 -0.35
N ILE A 56 -0.94 -1.07 0.42
CA ILE A 56 -2.29 -1.28 -0.12
C ILE A 56 -2.70 -0.17 -1.09
N SER A 57 -2.28 1.09 -0.86
CA SER A 57 -2.56 2.20 -1.78
C SER A 57 -1.98 1.94 -3.17
N TRP A 58 -0.73 1.48 -3.27
CA TRP A 58 -0.13 1.08 -4.53
C TRP A 58 -0.87 -0.06 -5.20
N ARG A 59 -1.20 -1.09 -4.43
CA ARG A 59 -1.85 -2.29 -4.98
C ARG A 59 -3.28 -2.02 -5.42
N LEU A 60 -4.00 -1.15 -4.71
CA LEU A 60 -5.35 -0.72 -5.09
C LEU A 60 -5.34 0.24 -6.28
N LEU A 61 -4.36 1.14 -6.38
CA LEU A 61 -4.22 2.05 -7.52
C LEU A 61 -3.92 1.29 -8.81
N ARG A 62 -3.11 0.23 -8.73
CA ARG A 62 -2.68 -0.57 -9.89
C ARG A 62 -2.59 -2.04 -9.54
N ALA A 63 -3.20 -2.88 -10.40
CA ALA A 63 -3.07 -4.33 -10.27
C ALA A 63 -1.62 -4.83 -10.48
N ASP A 64 -0.80 -4.10 -11.28
CA ASP A 64 0.52 -4.54 -11.72
C ASP A 64 1.71 -3.65 -11.28
N PRO A 65 1.76 -3.09 -10.05
CA PRO A 65 2.94 -2.32 -9.67
C PRO A 65 4.18 -3.20 -9.49
N TRP A 66 3.98 -4.43 -9.05
CA TRP A 66 4.98 -5.47 -8.78
C TRP A 66 4.36 -6.87 -8.70
N PRO A 67 5.14 -7.94 -8.91
CA PRO A 67 4.68 -9.32 -8.70
C PRO A 67 4.37 -9.59 -7.21
N ALA A 68 3.43 -10.52 -6.95
CA ALA A 68 2.94 -10.82 -5.60
C ALA A 68 4.04 -11.19 -4.59
N TRP A 69 5.15 -11.78 -5.04
CA TRP A 69 6.26 -12.16 -4.17
C TRP A 69 6.98 -10.96 -3.51
N TRP A 70 6.82 -9.73 -4.03
CA TRP A 70 7.38 -8.52 -3.41
C TRP A 70 6.77 -8.22 -2.04
N ALA A 71 5.58 -8.71 -1.76
CA ALA A 71 4.95 -8.56 -0.46
C ALA A 71 5.81 -9.15 0.67
N ALA A 72 6.50 -10.28 0.42
CA ALA A 72 7.32 -10.93 1.42
C ALA A 72 8.54 -10.08 1.84
N PRO A 73 9.42 -9.60 0.92
CA PRO A 73 10.54 -8.76 1.33
C PRO A 73 10.11 -7.40 1.90
N LEU A 74 9.02 -6.80 1.40
CA LEU A 74 8.52 -5.56 1.96
C LEU A 74 7.92 -5.74 3.36
N GLY A 75 7.16 -6.82 3.58
CA GLY A 75 6.66 -7.20 4.91
C GLY A 75 7.79 -7.51 5.89
N PHE A 76 8.86 -8.17 5.43
CA PHE A 76 10.04 -8.38 6.26
C PHE A 76 10.68 -7.07 6.72
N VAL A 77 10.83 -6.11 5.81
CA VAL A 77 11.34 -4.77 6.15
C VAL A 77 10.42 -4.09 7.17
N ASN A 78 9.10 -4.21 6.99
CA ASN A 78 8.14 -3.64 7.95
C ASN A 78 8.28 -4.26 9.34
N ASP A 79 8.41 -5.59 9.45
CA ASP A 79 8.60 -6.28 10.73
C ASP A 79 9.84 -5.77 11.49
N LEU A 80 10.93 -5.45 10.77
CA LEU A 80 12.15 -4.93 11.37
C LEU A 80 11.98 -3.54 12.01
N PHE A 81 11.10 -2.70 11.46
CA PHE A 81 10.90 -1.33 11.93
C PHE A 81 9.75 -1.20 12.91
N THR A 82 8.74 -2.04 12.82
CA THR A 82 7.57 -2.02 13.72
C THR A 82 7.80 -2.77 15.02
N GLY A 83 8.82 -3.64 15.07
CA GLY A 83 9.10 -4.47 16.26
C GLY A 83 8.13 -5.62 16.43
N TYR A 84 7.34 -5.96 15.43
CA TYR A 84 6.51 -7.16 15.45
C TYR A 84 7.34 -8.44 15.35
N PRO A 85 6.79 -9.60 15.74
CA PRO A 85 7.45 -10.87 15.50
C PRO A 85 7.78 -11.05 14.01
N ILE A 86 9.04 -11.35 13.70
CA ILE A 86 9.49 -11.54 12.32
C ILE A 86 8.62 -12.59 11.63
N GLY A 87 8.08 -12.26 10.47
CA GLY A 87 7.18 -13.10 9.71
C GLY A 87 5.71 -12.70 9.78
N PHE A 88 5.34 -11.81 10.70
CA PHE A 88 3.96 -11.35 10.82
C PHE A 88 3.52 -10.53 9.59
N SER A 89 4.21 -9.43 9.29
CA SER A 89 3.90 -8.62 8.10
C SER A 89 4.20 -9.38 6.81
N ILE A 90 5.20 -10.27 6.79
CA ILE A 90 5.45 -11.15 5.65
C ILE A 90 4.19 -11.97 5.31
N ALA A 91 3.62 -12.64 6.29
CA ALA A 91 2.44 -13.48 6.09
C ALA A 91 1.20 -12.66 5.70
N LEU A 92 0.97 -11.56 6.42
CA LEU A 92 -0.21 -10.72 6.24
C LEU A 92 -0.20 -10.00 4.88
N TRP A 93 0.93 -9.40 4.50
CA TRP A 93 1.05 -8.70 3.22
C TRP A 93 0.99 -9.66 2.03
N SER A 94 1.59 -10.86 2.18
CA SER A 94 1.46 -11.90 1.16
C SER A 94 0.01 -12.38 1.01
N ALA A 95 -0.69 -12.58 2.13
CA ALA A 95 -2.11 -12.95 2.12
C ALA A 95 -2.96 -11.82 1.50
N THR A 96 -2.67 -10.56 1.82
CA THR A 96 -3.34 -9.39 1.23
C THR A 96 -3.15 -9.35 -0.29
N MET A 97 -1.93 -9.57 -0.80
CA MET A 97 -1.68 -9.63 -2.24
C MET A 97 -2.48 -10.73 -2.92
N LEU A 98 -2.47 -11.94 -2.34
CA LEU A 98 -3.23 -13.07 -2.89
C LEU A 98 -4.74 -12.81 -2.86
N ALA A 99 -5.26 -12.22 -1.79
CA ALA A 99 -6.66 -11.85 -1.69
C ALA A 99 -7.05 -10.81 -2.75
N LEU A 100 -6.24 -9.78 -2.93
CA LEU A 100 -6.47 -8.76 -3.95
C LEU A 100 -6.36 -9.32 -5.36
N ASP A 101 -5.41 -10.21 -5.65
CA ASP A 101 -5.31 -10.90 -6.94
C ASP A 101 -6.56 -11.74 -7.23
N LEU A 102 -7.11 -12.39 -6.21
CA LEU A 102 -8.34 -13.18 -6.35
C LEU A 102 -9.56 -12.28 -6.62
N ILE A 103 -9.64 -11.14 -5.94
CA ILE A 103 -10.71 -10.16 -6.13
C ILE A 103 -10.62 -9.54 -7.53
N ASP A 104 -9.43 -9.12 -7.96
CA ASP A 104 -9.20 -8.49 -9.27
C ASP A 104 -9.59 -9.41 -10.43
N ARG A 105 -9.35 -10.73 -10.31
CA ARG A 105 -9.79 -11.71 -11.32
C ARG A 105 -11.31 -11.83 -11.45
N ARG A 106 -12.06 -11.45 -10.42
CA ARG A 106 -13.53 -11.58 -10.39
C ARG A 106 -14.26 -10.27 -10.64
N THR A 107 -13.59 -9.14 -10.46
CA THR A 107 -14.23 -7.81 -10.49
C THR A 107 -13.62 -6.97 -11.61
N MET A 108 -14.38 -6.80 -12.72
CA MET A 108 -13.95 -5.97 -13.86
C MET A 108 -14.14 -4.46 -13.63
N TRP A 109 -14.96 -4.06 -12.66
CA TRP A 109 -15.31 -2.67 -12.39
C TRP A 109 -14.98 -2.34 -10.94
N ARG A 110 -14.05 -1.42 -10.75
CA ARG A 110 -13.68 -0.94 -9.41
C ARG A 110 -13.97 0.56 -9.36
N ASP A 111 -15.03 0.90 -8.62
CA ASP A 111 -15.34 2.27 -8.27
C ASP A 111 -14.53 2.69 -7.04
N TYR A 112 -14.23 3.99 -6.93
CA TYR A 112 -13.50 4.57 -5.79
C TYR A 112 -14.05 4.13 -4.42
N TRP A 113 -15.38 4.01 -4.28
CA TRP A 113 -16.02 3.56 -3.04
C TRP A 113 -15.72 2.10 -2.70
N ILE A 114 -15.66 1.25 -3.70
CA ILE A 114 -15.33 -0.17 -3.52
C ILE A 114 -13.89 -0.30 -3.05
N GLU A 115 -12.97 0.47 -3.63
CA GLU A 115 -11.56 0.48 -3.22
C GLU A 115 -11.40 0.97 -1.78
N TRP A 116 -12.14 2.03 -1.39
CA TRP A 116 -12.08 2.54 -0.03
C TRP A 116 -12.65 1.55 0.99
N VAL A 117 -13.79 0.91 0.70
CA VAL A 117 -14.38 -0.14 1.56
C VAL A 117 -13.43 -1.33 1.68
N LEU A 118 -12.82 -1.75 0.57
CA LEU A 118 -11.85 -2.85 0.56
C LEU A 118 -10.62 -2.50 1.40
N ALA A 119 -10.10 -1.29 1.27
CA ALA A 119 -9.01 -0.80 2.11
C ALA A 119 -9.41 -0.78 3.59
N ALA A 120 -10.61 -0.30 3.93
CA ALA A 120 -11.10 -0.29 5.30
C ALA A 120 -11.18 -1.69 5.91
N VAL A 121 -11.64 -2.68 5.14
CA VAL A 121 -11.66 -4.09 5.56
C VAL A 121 -10.24 -4.62 5.78
N LEU A 122 -9.32 -4.38 4.84
CA LEU A 122 -7.94 -4.84 4.95
C LEU A 122 -7.21 -4.20 6.14
N ILE A 123 -7.39 -2.90 6.35
CA ILE A 123 -6.84 -2.17 7.50
C ILE A 123 -7.41 -2.72 8.81
N THR A 124 -8.72 -3.02 8.84
CA THR A 124 -9.35 -3.59 10.04
C THR A 124 -8.79 -4.98 10.38
N ILE A 125 -8.57 -5.80 9.37
CA ILE A 125 -7.95 -7.14 9.53
C ILE A 125 -6.51 -7.00 10.04
N ASP A 126 -5.74 -6.10 9.45
CA ASP A 126 -4.35 -5.82 9.82
C ASP A 126 -4.26 -5.40 11.29
N GLU A 127 -4.94 -4.35 11.71
CA GLU A 127 -4.95 -3.83 13.07
C GLU A 127 -5.45 -4.87 14.09
N TRP A 128 -6.49 -5.63 13.72
CA TRP A 128 -7.01 -6.69 14.59
C TRP A 128 -6.00 -7.83 14.79
N LEU A 129 -5.33 -8.25 13.72
CA LEU A 129 -4.30 -9.29 13.80
C LEU A 129 -3.07 -8.82 14.58
N GLN A 130 -2.63 -7.58 14.37
CA GLN A 130 -1.56 -6.96 15.15
C GLN A 130 -1.87 -6.99 16.64
N TRP A 131 -3.09 -6.56 17.02
CA TRP A 131 -3.52 -6.60 18.42
C TRP A 131 -3.57 -8.03 18.97
N ARG A 132 -4.04 -9.00 18.18
CA ARG A 132 -4.07 -10.42 18.58
C ARG A 132 -2.67 -10.99 18.83
N VAL A 133 -1.73 -10.68 17.97
CA VAL A 133 -0.33 -11.12 18.10
C VAL A 133 0.32 -10.44 19.31
N ALA A 134 0.13 -9.13 19.48
CA ALA A 134 0.62 -8.41 20.65
C ALA A 134 0.08 -9.00 21.96
N LYS A 135 -1.17 -9.48 21.98
CA LYS A 135 -1.77 -10.15 23.14
C LYS A 135 -1.11 -11.50 23.46
N ILE A 136 -0.65 -12.23 22.46
CA ILE A 136 0.04 -13.52 22.67
C ILE A 136 1.41 -13.32 23.34
N VAL A 137 2.08 -12.20 23.06
CA VAL A 137 3.39 -11.86 23.64
C VAL A 137 3.27 -10.97 24.89
N ASP A 138 2.10 -10.87 25.51
CA ASP A 138 1.80 -10.02 26.68
C ASP A 138 2.19 -8.54 26.52
N ALA A 139 2.25 -8.05 25.28
CA ALA A 139 2.60 -6.68 24.93
C ALA A 139 1.39 -5.87 24.40
N ALA A 140 0.16 -6.44 24.48
CA ALA A 140 -1.01 -5.80 23.89
C ALA A 140 -1.41 -4.53 24.67
N PRO A 141 -1.56 -3.40 23.97
CA PRO A 141 -2.21 -2.24 24.55
C PRO A 141 -3.69 -2.54 24.81
N PRO A 142 -4.34 -1.80 25.74
CA PRO A 142 -5.78 -1.92 25.93
C PRO A 142 -6.51 -1.66 24.60
N PHE A 143 -7.59 -2.41 24.36
CA PHE A 143 -8.39 -2.34 23.13
C PHE A 143 -8.83 -0.91 22.75
N THR A 144 -9.04 -0.07 23.76
CA THR A 144 -9.39 1.35 23.61
C THR A 144 -8.35 2.17 22.84
N ARG A 145 -7.08 1.72 22.80
CA ARG A 145 -6.03 2.38 22.01
C ARG A 145 -5.99 1.95 20.54
N MET A 146 -6.45 0.75 20.26
CA MET A 146 -6.55 0.23 18.90
C MET A 146 -7.61 0.99 18.08
N VAL A 147 -8.76 1.31 18.69
CA VAL A 147 -9.87 1.95 17.97
C VAL A 147 -9.50 3.30 17.34
N PRO A 148 -8.82 4.23 18.02
CA PRO A 148 -8.37 5.47 17.40
C PRO A 148 -7.40 5.25 16.24
N ALA A 149 -6.43 4.33 16.37
CA ALA A 149 -5.50 4.00 15.31
C ALA A 149 -6.23 3.50 14.06
N LEU A 150 -7.18 2.56 14.24
CA LEU A 150 -8.02 2.03 13.17
C LEU A 150 -8.82 3.14 12.46
N VAL A 151 -9.50 4.00 13.22
CA VAL A 151 -10.31 5.10 12.65
C VAL A 151 -9.43 6.06 11.87
N ILE A 152 -8.27 6.45 12.44
CA ILE A 152 -7.31 7.33 11.78
C ILE A 152 -6.80 6.67 10.49
N SER A 153 -6.42 5.39 10.52
CA SER A 153 -5.92 4.63 9.36
C SER A 153 -6.93 4.65 8.21
N ILE A 154 -8.20 4.38 8.50
CA ILE A 154 -9.28 4.37 7.50
C ILE A 154 -9.55 5.78 6.95
N CYS A 155 -9.57 6.81 7.82
CA CYS A 155 -9.82 8.19 7.40
C CYS A 155 -8.66 8.79 6.60
N VAL A 156 -7.43 8.41 6.91
CA VAL A 156 -6.22 8.93 6.25
C VAL A 156 -5.91 8.18 4.95
N PHE A 157 -6.43 6.96 4.77
CA PHE A 157 -6.21 6.16 3.56
C PHE A 157 -6.49 6.91 2.24
N PRO A 158 -7.59 7.69 2.06
CA PRO A 158 -7.81 8.45 0.83
C PRO A 158 -6.71 9.46 0.53
N ALA A 159 -6.12 10.07 1.57
CA ALA A 159 -5.00 10.99 1.40
C ALA A 159 -3.75 10.25 0.90
N PHE A 160 -3.45 9.08 1.46
CA PHE A 160 -2.36 8.22 0.95
C PHE A 160 -2.61 7.79 -0.49
N ALA A 161 -3.80 7.32 -0.82
CA ALA A 161 -4.17 6.96 -2.19
C ALA A 161 -3.97 8.13 -3.16
N TRP A 162 -4.33 9.35 -2.75
CA TRP A 162 -4.11 10.56 -3.54
C TRP A 162 -2.61 10.88 -3.71
N ILE A 163 -1.81 10.83 -2.65
CA ILE A 163 -0.36 11.03 -2.69
C ILE A 163 0.29 10.01 -3.64
N ILE A 164 -0.06 8.75 -3.49
CA ILE A 164 0.46 7.66 -4.32
C ILE A 164 0.07 7.86 -5.79
N SER A 165 -1.14 8.31 -6.08
CA SER A 165 -1.56 8.62 -7.45
C SER A 165 -0.71 9.73 -8.07
N ARG A 166 -0.30 10.75 -7.28
CA ARG A 166 0.60 11.80 -7.72
C ARG A 166 2.02 11.30 -7.99
N ILE A 167 2.52 10.45 -7.11
CA ILE A 167 3.83 9.82 -7.29
C ILE A 167 3.83 8.92 -8.53
N ASP A 168 2.74 8.17 -8.76
CA ASP A 168 2.58 7.33 -9.94
C ASP A 168 2.54 8.14 -11.24
N ALA A 169 1.80 9.25 -11.26
CA ALA A 169 1.76 10.17 -12.39
C ALA A 169 3.15 10.76 -12.69
N TRP A 170 3.87 11.17 -11.65
CA TRP A 170 5.22 11.71 -11.79
C TRP A 170 6.21 10.68 -12.34
N ARG A 171 6.23 9.45 -11.82
CA ARG A 171 7.14 8.39 -12.28
C ARG A 171 6.90 7.96 -13.73
N LEU A 172 5.65 8.10 -14.21
CA LEU A 172 5.26 7.75 -15.58
C LEU A 172 5.36 8.93 -16.55
N GLY A 173 5.73 10.14 -16.07
CA GLY A 173 5.86 11.34 -16.89
C GLY A 173 4.52 11.85 -17.42
N ARG A 174 3.42 11.66 -16.68
CA ARG A 174 2.05 12.08 -17.02
C ARG A 174 1.65 13.33 -16.25
#